data_52bdf3e4c6ea7bfec86b31c97d9aa1b6
#
_entry.id   52bdf3e4c6ea7bfec86b31c97d9aa1b6
#
_cell.length_a   1.000
_cell.length_b   1.000
_cell.length_c   1.000
_cell.angle_alpha   90.00
_cell.angle_beta   90.00
_cell.angle_gamma   90.00
#
_symmetry.space_group_name_H-M   'P 1'
#
loop_
_entity.id
_entity.type
_entity.pdbx_description
1 polymer ?
#
loop_
_entity_poly.entity_id
_entity_poly.type
_entity_poly.pdbx_seq_one_letter_code
_entity_poly.pdbx_strand_id
1 'polypeptide(L)'
;MLPWHDDLLTRWQPRWDWKVLGNNPALPWSEQLLERHAGHWDWEALSENPTLPWSIALLEQYHERWDWDRLSWNTGLPWSDMLLRHFKNEWDWVGLSSNAQLPWSDTLLAQHADRWDWERLSANPQLPWSTQLIQTYDPYWNWATLSGLRPLPWDAEFFSTFAQRWFIPLVAEHQHFEVDTVSADQ
;
A
#
# COMPACT_ATOMS: atom_id res chain seq x y z
N MET A 1 -6.89 23.22 20.84
CA MET A 1 -6.97 22.88 19.41
C MET A 1 -7.27 24.16 18.67
N LEU A 2 -6.47 24.57 17.68
CA LEU A 2 -6.74 25.79 16.90
C LEU A 2 -8.02 25.57 16.10
N PRO A 3 -8.96 26.51 16.07
CA PRO A 3 -10.13 26.45 15.21
C PRO A 3 -9.69 26.74 13.77
N TRP A 4 -9.43 25.69 13.01
CA TRP A 4 -9.04 25.81 11.62
C TRP A 4 -10.21 26.38 10.79
N HIS A 5 -10.02 27.56 10.23
CA HIS A 5 -10.91 28.19 9.27
C HIS A 5 -10.10 29.01 8.28
N ASP A 6 -10.66 29.25 7.14
CA ASP A 6 -10.04 29.87 5.99
C ASP A 6 -9.42 31.25 6.27
N ASP A 7 -10.11 32.09 7.07
CA ASP A 7 -9.62 33.41 7.44
C ASP A 7 -8.30 33.35 8.20
N LEU A 8 -8.11 32.33 9.03
CA LEU A 8 -6.87 32.14 9.76
C LEU A 8 -5.71 31.83 8.82
N LEU A 9 -5.92 30.93 7.86
CA LEU A 9 -4.90 30.56 6.88
C LEU A 9 -4.52 31.74 6.00
N THR A 10 -5.50 32.47 5.49
CA THR A 10 -5.29 33.65 4.64
C THR A 10 -4.59 34.78 5.40
N ARG A 11 -5.04 35.09 6.62
CA ARG A 11 -4.49 36.21 7.41
C ARG A 11 -3.01 36.03 7.79
N TRP A 12 -2.61 34.78 8.07
CA TRP A 12 -1.25 34.46 8.53
C TRP A 12 -0.43 33.75 7.47
N GLN A 13 -0.88 33.79 6.20
CA GLN A 13 -0.28 33.12 5.06
C GLN A 13 1.25 33.20 4.95
N PRO A 14 1.92 34.37 5.15
CA PRO A 14 3.37 34.47 5.06
C PRO A 14 4.13 33.83 6.23
N ARG A 15 3.42 33.41 7.29
CA ARG A 15 4.02 32.85 8.51
C ARG A 15 3.82 31.34 8.64
N TRP A 16 3.01 30.75 7.78
CA TRP A 16 2.77 29.32 7.82
C TRP A 16 3.92 28.54 7.17
N ASP A 17 4.29 27.44 7.80
CA ASP A 17 5.03 26.38 7.15
C ASP A 17 4.04 25.51 6.38
N TRP A 18 3.99 25.69 5.07
CA TRP A 18 3.03 25.04 4.18
C TRP A 18 3.27 23.54 4.01
N LYS A 19 4.51 23.08 4.26
CA LYS A 19 4.83 21.67 4.31
C LYS A 19 4.20 21.01 5.55
N VAL A 20 4.37 21.64 6.72
CA VAL A 20 3.76 21.17 7.98
C VAL A 20 2.23 21.21 7.89
N LEU A 21 1.66 22.27 7.29
CA LEU A 21 0.21 22.36 7.08
C LEU A 21 -0.29 21.28 6.10
N GLY A 22 0.42 21.00 5.01
CA GLY A 22 0.07 19.99 4.03
C GLY A 22 -0.07 18.60 4.63
N ASN A 23 0.74 18.28 5.64
CA ASN A 23 0.69 17.01 6.37
C ASN A 23 -0.29 17.00 7.56
N ASN A 24 -0.99 18.11 7.84
CA ASN A 24 -1.85 18.18 9.01
C ASN A 24 -3.25 17.57 8.76
N PRO A 25 -3.59 16.41 9.37
CA PRO A 25 -4.88 15.77 9.15
C PRO A 25 -6.05 16.51 9.83
N ALA A 26 -5.77 17.49 10.70
CA ALA A 26 -6.79 18.23 11.43
C ALA A 26 -7.32 19.46 10.67
N LEU A 27 -6.76 19.78 9.50
CA LEU A 27 -7.32 20.82 8.63
C LEU A 27 -8.66 20.36 8.03
N PRO A 28 -9.62 21.26 7.86
CA PRO A 28 -10.90 20.96 7.23
C PRO A 28 -10.73 20.83 5.71
N TRP A 29 -10.02 19.79 5.28
CA TRP A 29 -9.70 19.57 3.88
C TRP A 29 -10.93 19.57 2.97
N SER A 30 -10.86 20.38 1.94
CA SER A 30 -11.87 20.51 0.87
C SER A 30 -11.21 20.96 -0.42
N GLU A 31 -11.86 20.73 -1.55
CA GLU A 31 -11.38 21.19 -2.85
C GLU A 31 -11.24 22.73 -2.86
N GLN A 32 -12.16 23.46 -2.24
CA GLN A 32 -12.11 24.92 -2.11
C GLN A 32 -10.88 25.40 -1.31
N LEU A 33 -10.53 24.69 -0.23
CA LEU A 33 -9.34 25.02 0.55
C LEU A 33 -8.06 24.79 -0.25
N LEU A 34 -7.98 23.68 -0.97
CA LEU A 34 -6.85 23.34 -1.85
C LEU A 34 -6.70 24.39 -2.96
N GLU A 35 -7.78 24.73 -3.65
CA GLU A 35 -7.78 25.70 -4.74
C GLU A 35 -7.36 27.09 -4.27
N ARG A 36 -7.92 27.58 -3.15
CA ARG A 36 -7.64 28.92 -2.62
C ARG A 36 -6.18 29.15 -2.32
N HIS A 37 -5.49 28.15 -1.84
CA HIS A 37 -4.09 28.24 -1.46
C HIS A 37 -3.16 27.43 -2.39
N ALA A 38 -3.60 27.08 -3.59
CA ALA A 38 -2.89 26.20 -4.52
C ALA A 38 -1.45 26.67 -4.86
N GLY A 39 -1.19 27.97 -4.79
CA GLY A 39 0.14 28.56 -5.02
C GLY A 39 1.10 28.48 -3.83
N HIS A 40 0.61 28.04 -2.66
CA HIS A 40 1.40 27.99 -1.42
C HIS A 40 1.66 26.56 -0.92
N TRP A 41 0.74 25.63 -1.21
CA TRP A 41 0.88 24.26 -0.76
C TRP A 41 2.21 23.63 -1.17
N ASP A 42 2.81 22.90 -0.25
CA ASP A 42 3.83 21.91 -0.55
C ASP A 42 3.13 20.65 -1.08
N TRP A 43 3.23 20.42 -2.38
CA TRP A 43 2.51 19.33 -3.06
C TRP A 43 3.09 17.96 -2.74
N GLU A 44 4.35 17.89 -2.36
CA GLU A 44 4.98 16.68 -1.85
C GLU A 44 4.30 16.25 -0.54
N ALA A 45 4.15 17.19 0.40
CA ALA A 45 3.46 16.96 1.67
C ALA A 45 1.97 16.62 1.48
N LEU A 46 1.27 17.31 0.55
CA LEU A 46 -0.12 16.98 0.23
C LEU A 46 -0.26 15.57 -0.34
N SER A 47 0.69 15.12 -1.18
CA SER A 47 0.67 13.78 -1.77
C SER A 47 0.79 12.66 -0.73
N GLU A 48 1.43 12.93 0.42
CA GLU A 48 1.51 12.01 1.55
C GLU A 48 0.25 12.02 2.44
N ASN A 49 -0.54 13.09 2.40
CA ASN A 49 -1.64 13.28 3.34
C ASN A 49 -2.85 12.38 3.00
N PRO A 50 -3.23 11.40 3.85
CA PRO A 50 -4.32 10.49 3.54
C PRO A 50 -5.72 11.10 3.73
N THR A 51 -5.82 12.33 4.26
CA THR A 51 -7.10 12.92 4.67
C THR A 51 -7.67 13.93 3.69
N LEU A 52 -7.00 14.16 2.55
CA LEU A 52 -7.55 15.01 1.49
C LEU A 52 -8.83 14.40 0.89
N PRO A 53 -9.69 15.22 0.27
CA PRO A 53 -10.91 14.76 -0.40
C PRO A 53 -10.56 14.06 -1.73
N TRP A 54 -9.81 12.97 -1.64
CA TRP A 54 -9.28 12.26 -2.79
C TRP A 54 -10.35 11.81 -3.78
N SER A 55 -10.18 12.18 -5.03
CA SER A 55 -11.02 11.76 -6.15
C SER A 55 -10.21 11.77 -7.45
N ILE A 56 -10.68 11.07 -8.47
CA ILE A 56 -10.05 11.12 -9.81
C ILE A 56 -10.02 12.57 -10.32
N ALA A 57 -11.10 13.33 -10.12
CA ALA A 57 -11.17 14.72 -10.55
C ALA A 57 -10.12 15.60 -9.87
N LEU A 58 -9.89 15.42 -8.57
CA LEU A 58 -8.85 16.16 -7.84
C LEU A 58 -7.45 15.80 -8.36
N LEU A 59 -7.20 14.51 -8.62
CA LEU A 59 -5.92 14.05 -9.17
C LEU A 59 -5.68 14.61 -10.57
N GLU A 60 -6.69 14.65 -11.43
CA GLU A 60 -6.62 15.26 -12.76
C GLU A 60 -6.38 16.78 -12.71
N GLN A 61 -7.10 17.47 -11.81
CA GLN A 61 -7.03 18.95 -11.70
C GLN A 61 -5.61 19.43 -11.42
N TYR A 62 -4.85 18.69 -10.64
CA TYR A 62 -3.49 19.07 -10.22
C TYR A 62 -2.44 18.05 -10.66
N HIS A 63 -2.70 17.33 -11.76
CA HIS A 63 -1.90 16.21 -12.26
C HIS A 63 -0.38 16.47 -12.24
N GLU A 64 0.04 17.64 -12.77
CA GLU A 64 1.45 18.02 -12.89
C GLU A 64 2.09 18.46 -11.57
N ARG A 65 1.33 18.51 -10.48
CA ARG A 65 1.81 18.98 -9.18
C ARG A 65 1.99 17.85 -8.17
N TRP A 66 1.24 16.77 -8.35
CA TRP A 66 1.34 15.62 -7.44
C TRP A 66 2.69 14.94 -7.54
N ASP A 67 3.20 14.52 -6.40
CA ASP A 67 4.28 13.54 -6.30
C ASP A 67 3.66 12.13 -6.41
N TRP A 68 3.74 11.53 -7.58
CA TRP A 68 3.12 10.24 -7.89
C TRP A 68 3.79 9.06 -7.15
N ASP A 69 5.10 9.18 -6.84
CA ASP A 69 5.78 8.18 -6.03
C ASP A 69 5.13 8.13 -4.65
N ARG A 70 4.95 9.30 -4.00
CA ARG A 70 4.29 9.40 -2.69
C ARG A 70 2.82 9.01 -2.73
N LEU A 71 2.09 9.40 -3.77
CA LEU A 71 0.70 8.97 -3.96
C LEU A 71 0.57 7.45 -4.01
N SER A 72 1.54 6.76 -4.61
CA SER A 72 1.54 5.28 -4.69
C SER A 72 1.62 4.61 -3.31
N TRP A 73 2.17 5.28 -2.30
CA TRP A 73 2.20 4.85 -0.91
C TRP A 73 1.01 5.35 -0.09
N ASN A 74 0.24 6.29 -0.61
CA ASN A 74 -0.82 6.95 0.15
C ASN A 74 -1.99 6.00 0.40
N THR A 75 -2.33 5.82 1.68
CA THR A 75 -3.41 4.91 2.11
C THR A 75 -4.80 5.53 2.08
N GLY A 76 -4.90 6.83 1.82
CA GLY A 76 -6.16 7.57 1.81
C GLY A 76 -6.84 7.65 0.44
N LEU A 77 -6.16 7.28 -0.65
CA LEU A 77 -6.77 7.28 -1.98
C LEU A 77 -7.91 6.25 -2.07
N PRO A 78 -8.96 6.54 -2.87
CA PRO A 78 -10.05 5.59 -3.13
C PRO A 78 -9.60 4.50 -4.12
N TRP A 79 -8.67 3.66 -3.67
CA TRP A 79 -8.04 2.64 -4.49
C TRP A 79 -9.07 1.74 -5.17
N SER A 80 -8.96 1.65 -6.47
CA SER A 80 -9.82 0.84 -7.33
C SER A 80 -9.09 0.49 -8.63
N ASP A 81 -9.52 -0.55 -9.30
CA ASP A 81 -9.01 -0.91 -10.61
C ASP A 81 -9.20 0.23 -11.64
N MET A 82 -10.28 1.01 -11.51
CA MET A 82 -10.49 2.20 -12.34
C MET A 82 -9.42 3.26 -12.10
N LEU A 83 -9.11 3.58 -10.84
CA LEU A 83 -8.08 4.56 -10.47
C LEU A 83 -6.70 4.12 -10.98
N LEU A 84 -6.35 2.85 -10.76
CA LEU A 84 -5.07 2.29 -11.19
C LEU A 84 -4.90 2.36 -12.72
N ARG A 85 -5.94 2.03 -13.48
CA ARG A 85 -5.91 2.10 -14.95
C ARG A 85 -5.90 3.51 -15.48
N HIS A 86 -6.61 4.44 -14.81
CA HIS A 86 -6.72 5.82 -15.25
C HIS A 86 -5.35 6.51 -15.28
N PHE A 87 -4.54 6.30 -14.24
CA PHE A 87 -3.20 6.89 -14.10
C PHE A 87 -2.08 5.85 -14.24
N LYS A 88 -2.27 4.85 -15.09
CA LYS A 88 -1.40 3.66 -15.20
C LYS A 88 0.08 3.92 -15.43
N ASN A 89 0.43 5.09 -15.99
CA ASN A 89 1.82 5.45 -16.33
C ASN A 89 2.49 6.29 -15.23
N GLU A 90 1.70 6.76 -14.25
CA GLU A 90 2.17 7.66 -13.20
C GLU A 90 2.65 6.91 -11.95
N TRP A 91 2.04 5.73 -11.67
CA TRP A 91 2.29 5.02 -10.42
C TRP A 91 3.72 4.47 -10.29
N ASP A 92 4.29 4.65 -9.09
CA ASP A 92 5.43 3.86 -8.62
C ASP A 92 4.97 2.45 -8.20
N TRP A 93 5.40 1.43 -8.94
CA TRP A 93 4.97 0.05 -8.70
C TRP A 93 5.62 -0.58 -7.47
N VAL A 94 6.75 -0.03 -6.99
CA VAL A 94 7.34 -0.43 -5.70
C VAL A 94 6.41 0.01 -4.57
N GLY A 95 5.94 1.26 -4.61
CA GLY A 95 4.97 1.81 -3.68
C GLY A 95 3.65 1.04 -3.69
N LEU A 96 3.06 0.84 -4.88
CA LEU A 96 1.81 0.08 -5.03
C LEU A 96 1.94 -1.35 -4.48
N SER A 97 3.04 -2.06 -4.77
CA SER A 97 3.26 -3.43 -4.29
C SER A 97 3.29 -3.54 -2.76
N SER A 98 3.68 -2.46 -2.08
CA SER A 98 3.69 -2.37 -0.62
C SER A 98 2.40 -1.84 -0.02
N ASN A 99 1.51 -1.26 -0.85
CA ASN A 99 0.32 -0.56 -0.35
C ASN A 99 -0.77 -1.55 0.07
N ALA A 100 -1.08 -1.56 1.37
CA ALA A 100 -2.07 -2.47 1.95
C ALA A 100 -3.53 -2.12 1.60
N GLN A 101 -3.79 -0.95 1.03
CA GLN A 101 -5.15 -0.45 0.76
C GLN A 101 -5.63 -0.73 -0.67
N LEU A 102 -4.78 -1.32 -1.53
CA LEU A 102 -5.23 -1.73 -2.85
C LEU A 102 -6.31 -2.83 -2.74
N PRO A 103 -7.24 -2.90 -3.71
CA PRO A 103 -8.25 -3.96 -3.77
C PRO A 103 -7.65 -5.28 -4.26
N TRP A 104 -6.74 -5.84 -3.45
CA TRP A 104 -5.98 -7.03 -3.79
C TRP A 104 -6.88 -8.21 -4.20
N SER A 105 -6.60 -8.77 -5.36
CA SER A 105 -7.30 -9.93 -5.93
C SER A 105 -6.39 -10.64 -6.94
N ASP A 106 -6.68 -11.90 -7.22
CA ASP A 106 -5.98 -12.65 -8.27
C ASP A 106 -6.06 -11.95 -9.62
N THR A 107 -7.19 -11.30 -9.91
CA THR A 107 -7.40 -10.54 -11.15
C THR A 107 -6.47 -9.33 -11.22
N LEU A 108 -6.35 -8.54 -10.15
CA LEU A 108 -5.47 -7.38 -10.09
C LEU A 108 -4.01 -7.80 -10.24
N LEU A 109 -3.60 -8.86 -9.54
CA LEU A 109 -2.24 -9.40 -9.64
C LEU A 109 -1.91 -9.85 -11.06
N ALA A 110 -2.83 -10.57 -11.73
CA ALA A 110 -2.63 -11.05 -13.08
C ALA A 110 -2.57 -9.92 -14.12
N GLN A 111 -3.36 -8.86 -13.95
CA GLN A 111 -3.41 -7.74 -14.89
C GLN A 111 -2.08 -6.95 -14.98
N HIS A 112 -1.29 -6.96 -13.92
CA HIS A 112 -0.07 -6.17 -13.81
C HIS A 112 1.14 -7.02 -13.37
N ALA A 113 1.12 -8.32 -13.67
CA ALA A 113 2.14 -9.28 -13.21
C ALA A 113 3.58 -8.90 -13.61
N ASP A 114 3.73 -8.20 -14.73
CA ASP A 114 5.00 -7.69 -15.27
C ASP A 114 5.50 -6.39 -14.62
N ARG A 115 4.67 -5.76 -13.79
CA ARG A 115 4.97 -4.46 -13.15
C ARG A 115 5.22 -4.55 -11.65
N TRP A 116 4.62 -5.57 -10.99
CA TRP A 116 4.75 -5.71 -9.55
C TRP A 116 6.20 -5.91 -9.11
N ASP A 117 6.57 -5.26 -8.01
CA ASP A 117 7.74 -5.63 -7.24
C ASP A 117 7.42 -6.86 -6.38
N TRP A 118 7.85 -8.03 -6.84
CA TRP A 118 7.55 -9.31 -6.20
C TRP A 118 8.22 -9.50 -4.84
N GLU A 119 9.33 -8.79 -4.57
CA GLU A 119 9.93 -8.78 -3.25
C GLU A 119 9.01 -8.08 -2.25
N ARG A 120 8.46 -6.93 -2.64
CA ARG A 120 7.48 -6.19 -1.85
C ARG A 120 6.17 -6.93 -1.69
N LEU A 121 5.67 -7.53 -2.76
CA LEU A 121 4.47 -8.38 -2.68
C LEU A 121 4.65 -9.55 -1.72
N SER A 122 5.83 -10.18 -1.71
CA SER A 122 6.13 -11.27 -0.77
C SER A 122 6.04 -10.87 0.71
N ALA A 123 6.16 -9.57 1.01
CA ALA A 123 6.03 -9.02 2.35
C ALA A 123 4.64 -8.44 2.63
N ASN A 124 3.75 -8.34 1.64
CA ASN A 124 2.46 -7.68 1.78
C ASN A 124 1.41 -8.61 2.42
N PRO A 125 0.93 -8.33 3.66
CA PRO A 125 0.01 -9.22 4.35
C PRO A 125 -1.42 -9.18 3.80
N GLN A 126 -1.74 -8.25 2.91
CA GLN A 126 -3.10 -8.01 2.42
C GLN A 126 -3.42 -8.74 1.11
N LEU A 127 -2.46 -9.47 0.53
CA LEU A 127 -2.76 -10.28 -0.64
C LEU A 127 -3.75 -11.41 -0.29
N PRO A 128 -4.55 -11.90 -1.26
CA PRO A 128 -5.46 -13.00 -1.09
C PRO A 128 -4.69 -14.34 -1.01
N TRP A 129 -3.87 -14.50 0.03
CA TRP A 129 -2.97 -15.62 0.18
C TRP A 129 -3.70 -16.97 0.11
N SER A 130 -3.25 -17.81 -0.79
CA SER A 130 -3.75 -19.17 -1.00
C SER A 130 -2.66 -20.04 -1.62
N THR A 131 -2.80 -21.36 -1.48
CA THR A 131 -1.92 -22.31 -2.14
C THR A 131 -1.87 -22.08 -3.65
N GLN A 132 -3.03 -21.79 -4.27
CA GLN A 132 -3.14 -21.52 -5.70
C GLN A 132 -2.35 -20.28 -6.12
N LEU A 133 -2.48 -19.17 -5.36
CA LEU A 133 -1.76 -17.93 -5.65
C LEU A 133 -0.23 -18.17 -5.59
N ILE A 134 0.23 -18.87 -4.57
CA ILE A 134 1.66 -19.14 -4.39
C ILE A 134 2.18 -20.04 -5.51
N GLN A 135 1.45 -21.09 -5.90
CA GLN A 135 1.82 -21.95 -7.03
C GLN A 135 1.86 -21.20 -8.34
N THR A 136 0.88 -20.31 -8.59
CA THR A 136 0.78 -19.56 -9.84
C THR A 136 2.02 -18.68 -10.08
N TYR A 137 2.55 -18.09 -9.03
CA TYR A 137 3.68 -17.15 -9.11
C TYR A 137 4.94 -17.66 -8.40
N ASP A 138 5.10 -18.98 -8.22
CA ASP A 138 6.22 -19.64 -7.50
C ASP A 138 7.61 -19.09 -7.84
N PRO A 139 7.96 -18.82 -9.11
CA PRO A 139 9.30 -18.32 -9.45
C PRO A 139 9.60 -16.90 -8.98
N TYR A 140 8.57 -16.11 -8.68
CA TYR A 140 8.69 -14.69 -8.38
C TYR A 140 8.78 -14.40 -6.87
N TRP A 141 8.27 -15.31 -6.01
CA TRP A 141 8.23 -15.07 -4.57
C TRP A 141 9.61 -15.07 -3.91
N ASN A 142 9.81 -14.12 -3.01
CA ASN A 142 10.90 -14.20 -2.03
C ASN A 142 10.50 -15.18 -0.92
N TRP A 143 10.97 -16.43 -1.03
CA TRP A 143 10.62 -17.51 -0.10
C TRP A 143 11.13 -17.30 1.32
N ALA A 144 12.25 -16.58 1.51
CA ALA A 144 12.71 -16.22 2.85
C ALA A 144 11.70 -15.29 3.54
N THR A 145 11.21 -14.29 2.80
CA THR A 145 10.19 -13.34 3.29
C THR A 145 8.86 -14.06 3.56
N LEU A 146 8.39 -14.90 2.64
CA LEU A 146 7.16 -15.70 2.83
C LEU A 146 7.22 -16.60 4.04
N SER A 147 8.38 -17.19 4.34
CA SER A 147 8.56 -18.09 5.49
C SER A 147 8.29 -17.39 6.84
N GLY A 148 8.40 -16.06 6.92
CA GLY A 148 8.06 -15.26 8.08
C GLY A 148 6.65 -14.65 8.04
N LEU A 149 5.92 -14.81 6.95
CA LEU A 149 4.65 -14.11 6.72
C LEU A 149 3.48 -14.83 7.41
N ARG A 150 2.87 -14.18 8.41
CA ARG A 150 1.80 -14.78 9.25
C ARG A 150 0.48 -15.08 8.52
N PRO A 151 -0.02 -14.25 7.59
CA PRO A 151 -1.32 -14.46 6.96
C PRO A 151 -1.40 -15.65 5.99
N LEU A 152 -0.31 -16.38 5.77
CA LEU A 152 -0.34 -17.57 4.92
C LEU A 152 -1.23 -18.67 5.55
N PRO A 153 -1.84 -19.54 4.74
CA PRO A 153 -2.69 -20.62 5.23
C PRO A 153 -1.85 -21.77 5.83
N TRP A 154 -1.16 -21.49 6.94
CA TRP A 154 -0.27 -22.42 7.60
C TRP A 154 -1.02 -23.67 8.14
N ASP A 155 -1.01 -24.74 7.35
CA ASP A 155 -1.43 -26.08 7.75
C ASP A 155 -0.44 -27.13 7.21
N ALA A 156 -0.62 -28.39 7.57
CA ALA A 156 0.32 -29.46 7.21
C ALA A 156 0.36 -29.72 5.69
N GLU A 157 -0.76 -29.57 4.98
CA GLU A 157 -0.85 -29.75 3.53
C GLU A 157 -0.11 -28.62 2.81
N PHE A 158 -0.38 -27.38 3.20
CA PHE A 158 0.28 -26.19 2.65
C PHE A 158 1.79 -26.24 2.89
N PHE A 159 2.22 -26.57 4.13
CA PHE A 159 3.63 -26.70 4.46
C PHE A 159 4.31 -27.77 3.60
N SER A 160 3.70 -28.98 3.48
CA SER A 160 4.28 -30.09 2.72
C SER A 160 4.33 -29.82 1.21
N THR A 161 3.35 -29.05 0.67
CA THR A 161 3.32 -28.67 -0.74
C THR A 161 4.58 -27.88 -1.15
N PHE A 162 5.10 -27.07 -0.26
CA PHE A 162 6.26 -26.21 -0.52
C PHE A 162 7.47 -26.52 0.37
N ALA A 163 7.57 -27.75 0.90
CA ALA A 163 8.57 -28.16 1.92
C ALA A 163 10.03 -27.81 1.54
N GLN A 164 10.37 -27.85 0.25
CA GLN A 164 11.71 -27.55 -0.25
C GLN A 164 12.04 -26.05 -0.33
N ARG A 165 11.01 -25.19 -0.16
CA ARG A 165 11.11 -23.74 -0.32
C ARG A 165 11.24 -22.98 1.00
N TRP A 166 10.72 -23.54 2.09
CA TRP A 166 10.65 -22.85 3.38
C TRP A 166 12.00 -22.64 4.03
N PHE A 167 12.19 -21.42 4.55
CA PHE A 167 13.30 -21.14 5.46
C PHE A 167 12.87 -21.51 6.89
N ILE A 168 13.17 -22.74 7.29
CA ILE A 168 12.67 -23.37 8.52
C ILE A 168 12.85 -22.54 9.80
N PRO A 169 13.98 -21.83 10.05
CA PRO A 169 14.13 -20.99 11.23
C PRO A 169 13.00 -19.95 11.40
N LEU A 170 12.51 -19.37 10.32
CA LEU A 170 11.42 -18.40 10.36
C LEU A 170 10.05 -19.07 10.50
N VAL A 171 9.84 -20.23 9.86
CA VAL A 171 8.59 -21.00 9.98
C VAL A 171 8.37 -21.45 11.42
N ALA A 172 9.43 -21.85 12.13
CA ALA A 172 9.34 -22.30 13.51
C ALA A 172 8.87 -21.20 14.50
N GLU A 173 8.89 -19.93 14.11
CA GLU A 173 8.36 -18.82 14.91
C GLU A 173 6.82 -18.71 14.83
N HIS A 174 6.17 -19.45 13.93
CA HIS A 174 4.70 -19.48 13.84
C HIS A 174 4.14 -20.36 14.96
N GLN A 175 3.60 -19.76 16.02
CA GLN A 175 3.17 -20.41 17.28
C GLN A 175 2.03 -21.45 17.15
N HIS A 176 1.50 -21.68 15.96
CA HIS A 176 0.38 -22.60 15.70
C HIS A 176 0.73 -23.78 14.81
N PHE A 177 2.01 -23.97 14.51
CA PHE A 177 2.46 -25.14 13.76
C PHE A 177 2.74 -26.29 14.72
N GLU A 178 1.70 -27.03 15.11
CA GLU A 178 1.89 -28.36 15.71
C GLU A 178 2.37 -29.29 14.60
N VAL A 179 3.68 -29.52 14.56
CA VAL A 179 4.21 -30.64 13.81
C VAL A 179 3.77 -31.86 14.59
N ASP A 180 2.74 -32.55 14.11
CA ASP A 180 2.50 -33.92 14.52
C ASP A 180 3.80 -34.68 14.22
N THR A 181 4.60 -34.88 15.26
CA THR A 181 5.72 -35.81 15.22
C THR A 181 5.11 -37.19 15.02
N VAL A 182 4.94 -37.56 13.75
CA VAL A 182 4.71 -38.97 13.42
C VAL A 182 5.88 -39.69 13.96
N SER A 183 5.63 -40.39 15.05
CA SER A 183 6.53 -41.30 15.71
C SER A 183 7.22 -42.20 14.71
N ALA A 184 8.51 -41.97 14.50
CA ALA A 184 9.37 -42.96 13.89
C ALA A 184 9.61 -44.06 14.93
N ASP A 185 8.60 -44.91 15.11
CA ASP A 185 8.71 -46.21 15.78
C ASP A 185 8.08 -47.26 14.87
N GLN A 186 8.93 -47.88 14.06
CA GLN A 186 9.07 -49.35 13.94
C GLN A 186 10.11 -49.68 12.86
#